data_d9f0ee234f61ed6fe34934a2acc8e260
#
_entry.id   d9f0ee234f61ed6fe34934a2acc8e260
#
_cell.length_a   1.000
_cell.length_b   1.000
_cell.length_c   1.000
_cell.angle_alpha   90.00
_cell.angle_beta   90.00
_cell.angle_gamma   90.00
#
_symmetry.space_group_name_H-M   'P 1'
#
loop_
_entity.id
_entity.type
_entity.pdbx_description
1 polymer ?
#
loop_
_entity_poly.entity_id
_entity_poly.type
_entity_poly.pdbx_seq_one_letter_code
_entity_poly.pdbx_strand_id
1 'polypeptide(L)'
;MRLLCTFLMVSATLSLAQDIPSLVNSELPQLVSTYKQLHQNPELSHQEKQSSALVAEALRTAGFTVTEHVGKYEDGSKAFGVVAVMKNGAGPTVLVRTDMDALPVEEKTGLPYASKVRGKNQAGDDVGVMHACGHDIHMSTLIGVGQTLAQLKDKWHGTLILVGQPSEETIDGALAMLNDDLYARFGRPDYAIALHDDGGLEAGKVGVVSGPTLAAGNTVDVVMRGVGSHGAHPENSKDPVVMAAEFVMAIQTIVSRQIAPQSPAVVTVGYIHGGTKHNIISDEVRMGLTVRSFDDAVQKQILADIKRTAEGIAIANGVPTDRMPIVTVAPEAALVTYNNPELADRLRAVLVKTVGADNVVKSRSDMVSEDFGRFGLDGHQIPTVMFDLGAVAPERVAESKAGGKPLPSLHSALFVPAPEPTIRTGVLIMTAAVLDLMGK
;
A
#
# COMPACT_ATOMS: atom_id res chain seq x y z
N MET A 1 -17.76 -61.74 52.20
CA MET A 1 -17.24 -61.49 50.83
C MET A 1 -17.88 -60.20 50.35
N ARG A 2 -17.21 -59.04 50.56
CA ARG A 2 -17.70 -57.70 50.16
C ARG A 2 -17.00 -57.34 48.87
N LEU A 3 -17.77 -57.15 47.79
CA LEU A 3 -17.25 -56.64 46.50
C LEU A 3 -17.14 -55.12 46.63
N LEU A 4 -15.93 -54.61 46.48
CA LEU A 4 -15.67 -53.18 46.30
C LEU A 4 -15.75 -52.84 44.81
N CYS A 5 -16.77 -52.11 44.38
CA CYS A 5 -16.85 -51.51 43.04
C CYS A 5 -16.11 -50.17 43.09
N THR A 6 -14.94 -50.15 42.47
CA THR A 6 -14.19 -48.92 42.22
C THR A 6 -14.75 -48.25 40.96
N PHE A 7 -15.43 -47.08 41.14
CA PHE A 7 -15.85 -46.23 40.04
C PHE A 7 -14.66 -45.39 39.57
N LEU A 8 -14.13 -45.71 38.38
CA LEU A 8 -13.17 -44.84 37.68
C LEU A 8 -13.99 -43.68 37.04
N MET A 9 -13.90 -42.50 37.62
CA MET A 9 -14.34 -41.29 36.93
C MET A 9 -13.33 -40.92 35.86
N VAL A 10 -13.68 -41.16 34.59
CA VAL A 10 -12.96 -40.63 33.43
C VAL A 10 -13.45 -39.17 33.30
N SER A 11 -12.64 -38.23 33.76
CA SER A 11 -12.83 -36.81 33.47
C SER A 11 -12.47 -36.57 32.01
N ALA A 12 -13.46 -36.62 31.12
CA ALA A 12 -13.32 -36.13 29.77
C ALA A 12 -13.20 -34.61 29.83
N THR A 13 -11.99 -34.08 29.78
CA THR A 13 -11.74 -32.68 29.44
C THR A 13 -12.18 -32.49 27.98
N LEU A 14 -13.40 -31.99 27.78
CA LEU A 14 -13.79 -31.40 26.50
C LEU A 14 -12.85 -30.21 26.26
N SER A 15 -11.81 -30.42 25.47
CA SER A 15 -11.09 -29.35 24.81
C SER A 15 -12.11 -28.70 23.84
N LEU A 16 -12.75 -27.61 24.29
CA LEU A 16 -13.51 -26.73 23.39
C LEU A 16 -12.51 -26.23 22.37
N ALA A 17 -12.54 -26.76 21.16
CA ALA A 17 -11.80 -26.20 20.04
C ALA A 17 -12.32 -24.76 19.90
N GLN A 18 -11.49 -23.79 20.31
CA GLN A 18 -11.82 -22.36 20.16
C GLN A 18 -11.95 -22.10 18.66
N ASP A 19 -13.11 -21.60 18.25
CA ASP A 19 -13.33 -21.20 16.87
C ASP A 19 -12.75 -19.80 16.62
N ILE A 20 -12.32 -19.53 15.39
CA ILE A 20 -11.70 -18.25 15.03
C ILE A 20 -12.58 -17.05 15.43
N PRO A 21 -13.90 -17.03 15.14
CA PRO A 21 -14.77 -15.93 15.52
C PRO A 21 -14.77 -15.63 17.03
N SER A 22 -14.76 -16.64 17.87
CA SER A 22 -14.75 -16.47 19.34
C SER A 22 -13.44 -15.85 19.81
N LEU A 23 -12.28 -16.29 19.27
CA LEU A 23 -10.98 -15.70 19.58
C LEU A 23 -10.93 -14.23 19.17
N VAL A 24 -11.28 -13.95 17.91
CA VAL A 24 -11.27 -12.58 17.38
C VAL A 24 -12.19 -11.66 18.19
N ASN A 25 -13.39 -12.12 18.55
CA ASN A 25 -14.33 -11.33 19.35
C ASN A 25 -13.79 -11.03 20.77
N SER A 26 -13.00 -11.94 21.34
CA SER A 26 -12.38 -11.71 22.65
C SER A 26 -11.25 -10.70 22.64
N GLU A 27 -10.52 -10.59 21.52
CA GLU A 27 -9.41 -9.65 21.33
C GLU A 27 -9.87 -8.27 20.83
N LEU A 28 -11.05 -8.20 20.19
CA LEU A 28 -11.53 -7.02 19.48
C LEU A 28 -11.54 -5.72 20.31
N PRO A 29 -11.97 -5.70 21.58
CA PRO A 29 -11.94 -4.48 22.39
C PRO A 29 -10.52 -3.90 22.55
N GLN A 30 -9.51 -4.77 22.70
CA GLN A 30 -8.12 -4.35 22.81
C GLN A 30 -7.59 -3.86 21.46
N LEU A 31 -7.93 -4.53 20.36
CA LEU A 31 -7.53 -4.12 19.01
C LEU A 31 -8.12 -2.76 18.63
N VAL A 32 -9.38 -2.50 18.98
CA VAL A 32 -10.02 -1.18 18.79
C VAL A 32 -9.35 -0.11 19.68
N SER A 33 -8.90 -0.46 20.88
CA SER A 33 -8.13 0.46 21.73
C SER A 33 -6.77 0.78 21.09
N THR A 34 -6.09 -0.23 20.54
CA THR A 34 -4.82 -0.07 19.81
C THR A 34 -4.98 0.81 18.59
N TYR A 35 -6.02 0.58 17.77
CA TYR A 35 -6.39 1.44 16.67
C TYR A 35 -6.52 2.91 17.08
N LYS A 36 -7.28 3.20 18.14
CA LYS A 36 -7.45 4.58 18.63
C LYS A 36 -6.15 5.19 19.10
N GLN A 37 -5.26 4.41 19.70
CA GLN A 37 -3.93 4.88 20.12
C GLN A 37 -3.07 5.24 18.88
N LEU A 38 -3.05 4.41 17.85
CA LEU A 38 -2.35 4.67 16.59
C LEU A 38 -2.93 5.90 15.90
N HIS A 39 -4.25 5.98 15.78
CA HIS A 39 -4.97 7.09 15.16
C HIS A 39 -4.68 8.45 15.82
N GLN A 40 -4.54 8.47 17.14
CA GLN A 40 -4.19 9.68 17.89
C GLN A 40 -2.73 10.09 17.77
N ASN A 41 -1.84 9.17 17.37
CA ASN A 41 -0.39 9.36 17.33
C ASN A 41 0.20 8.91 15.98
N PRO A 42 -0.32 9.39 14.84
CA PRO A 42 0.17 9.00 13.54
C PRO A 42 1.58 9.55 13.28
N GLU A 43 2.37 8.81 12.54
CA GLU A 43 3.73 9.18 12.17
C GLU A 43 3.90 9.13 10.66
N LEU A 44 4.54 10.15 10.08
CA LEU A 44 4.82 10.22 8.64
C LEU A 44 5.79 9.13 8.20
N SER A 45 5.82 8.84 6.89
CA SER A 45 6.83 8.00 6.25
C SER A 45 8.24 8.39 6.73
N HIS A 46 9.11 7.41 6.94
CA HIS A 46 10.46 7.54 7.52
C HIS A 46 10.51 7.96 9.00
N GLN A 47 9.38 8.10 9.69
CA GLN A 47 9.29 8.58 11.07
C GLN A 47 8.51 7.64 12.00
N GLU A 48 8.17 6.42 11.59
CA GLU A 48 7.24 5.47 12.20
C GLU A 48 7.78 4.79 13.48
N LYS A 49 8.50 5.54 14.31
CA LYS A 49 9.20 5.01 15.48
C LYS A 49 8.27 4.42 16.54
N GLN A 50 7.17 5.10 16.86
CA GLN A 50 6.24 4.67 17.91
C GLN A 50 5.30 3.59 17.37
N SER A 51 4.84 3.75 16.12
CA SER A 51 4.00 2.78 15.41
C SER A 51 4.70 1.44 15.28
N SER A 52 5.94 1.44 14.82
CA SER A 52 6.76 0.21 14.71
C SER A 52 7.02 -0.45 16.06
N ALA A 53 7.35 0.34 17.10
CA ALA A 53 7.58 -0.18 18.44
C ALA A 53 6.31 -0.81 19.05
N LEU A 54 5.13 -0.22 18.80
CA LEU A 54 3.84 -0.76 19.26
C LEU A 54 3.54 -2.10 18.58
N VAL A 55 3.68 -2.19 17.26
CA VAL A 55 3.50 -3.44 16.51
C VAL A 55 4.50 -4.51 16.99
N ALA A 56 5.77 -4.13 17.13
CA ALA A 56 6.83 -5.03 17.59
C ALA A 56 6.53 -5.61 18.99
N GLU A 57 6.12 -4.78 19.94
CA GLU A 57 5.82 -5.23 21.31
C GLU A 57 4.58 -6.12 21.36
N ALA A 58 3.52 -5.78 20.62
CA ALA A 58 2.32 -6.60 20.55
C ALA A 58 2.63 -8.01 20.00
N LEU A 59 3.41 -8.10 18.93
CA LEU A 59 3.80 -9.39 18.33
C LEU A 59 4.79 -10.18 19.21
N ARG A 60 5.70 -9.48 19.91
CA ARG A 60 6.59 -10.12 20.90
C ARG A 60 5.79 -10.74 22.05
N THR A 61 4.79 -10.02 22.56
CA THR A 61 3.88 -10.51 23.59
C THR A 61 3.06 -11.71 23.11
N ALA A 62 2.70 -11.76 21.83
CA ALA A 62 2.05 -12.92 21.23
C ALA A 62 3.00 -14.13 21.01
N GLY A 63 4.29 -14.00 21.31
CA GLY A 63 5.26 -15.08 21.26
C GLY A 63 6.04 -15.22 19.96
N PHE A 64 6.06 -14.18 19.12
CA PHE A 64 6.91 -14.13 17.94
C PHE A 64 8.35 -13.73 18.29
N THR A 65 9.32 -14.20 17.50
CA THR A 65 10.66 -13.63 17.48
C THR A 65 10.64 -12.37 16.63
N VAL A 66 10.84 -11.21 17.24
CA VAL A 66 10.68 -9.91 16.59
C VAL A 66 12.02 -9.24 16.36
N THR A 67 12.24 -8.75 15.16
CA THR A 67 13.36 -7.88 14.76
C THR A 67 12.82 -6.53 14.32
N GLU A 68 13.32 -5.47 14.95
CA GLU A 68 12.98 -4.08 14.65
C GLU A 68 14.05 -3.42 13.76
N HIS A 69 13.74 -2.27 13.19
CA HIS A 69 14.62 -1.50 12.30
C HIS A 69 15.12 -2.31 11.10
N VAL A 70 14.23 -3.11 10.51
CA VAL A 70 14.49 -3.83 9.26
C VAL A 70 14.21 -2.91 8.08
N GLY A 71 15.20 -2.72 7.25
CA GLY A 71 15.15 -1.89 6.06
C GLY A 71 16.29 -0.88 5.99
N LYS A 72 16.74 -0.65 4.75
CA LYS A 72 17.80 0.28 4.40
C LYS A 72 17.40 1.09 3.18
N TYR A 73 17.24 2.40 3.36
CA TYR A 73 16.95 3.33 2.27
C TYR A 73 18.17 3.56 1.38
N GLU A 74 17.99 4.16 0.22
CA GLU A 74 19.08 4.43 -0.74
C GLU A 74 20.16 5.36 -0.19
N ASP A 75 19.79 6.29 0.68
CA ASP A 75 20.75 7.18 1.38
C ASP A 75 21.54 6.47 2.48
N GLY A 76 21.26 5.20 2.73
CA GLY A 76 21.89 4.37 3.74
C GLY A 76 21.27 4.46 5.13
N SER A 77 20.25 5.31 5.34
CA SER A 77 19.54 5.39 6.60
C SER A 77 18.72 4.11 6.86
N LYS A 78 18.47 3.81 8.15
CA LYS A 78 17.68 2.64 8.56
C LYS A 78 16.20 2.97 8.60
N ALA A 79 15.41 2.02 8.13
CA ALA A 79 13.96 2.08 8.20
C ALA A 79 13.43 1.59 9.57
N PHE A 80 12.17 1.91 9.86
CA PHE A 80 11.47 1.43 11.06
C PHE A 80 10.69 0.12 10.82
N GLY A 81 11.11 -0.69 9.85
CA GLY A 81 10.46 -1.96 9.54
C GLY A 81 10.51 -2.94 10.70
N VAL A 82 9.45 -3.72 10.85
CA VAL A 82 9.30 -4.78 11.85
C VAL A 82 9.10 -6.12 11.16
N VAL A 83 9.86 -7.14 11.57
CA VAL A 83 9.67 -8.51 11.12
C VAL A 83 9.51 -9.43 12.32
N ALA A 84 8.36 -10.07 12.39
CA ALA A 84 8.04 -11.04 13.46
C ALA A 84 7.88 -12.44 12.87
N VAL A 85 8.64 -13.40 13.38
CA VAL A 85 8.70 -14.76 12.85
C VAL A 85 8.22 -15.75 13.91
N MET A 86 7.34 -16.65 13.50
CA MET A 86 6.94 -17.81 14.30
C MET A 86 7.11 -19.09 13.47
N LYS A 87 7.92 -20.02 13.96
CA LYS A 87 8.13 -21.34 13.36
C LYS A 87 7.29 -22.38 14.08
N ASN A 88 6.60 -23.21 13.34
CA ASN A 88 5.70 -24.23 13.86
C ASN A 88 5.80 -25.55 13.05
N GLY A 89 6.99 -26.13 13.04
CA GLY A 89 7.29 -27.36 12.29
C GLY A 89 7.64 -27.12 10.83
N ALA A 90 7.76 -28.19 10.05
CA ALA A 90 8.01 -28.14 8.62
C ALA A 90 6.72 -27.80 7.87
N GLY A 91 6.80 -26.97 6.85
CA GLY A 91 5.65 -26.55 6.06
C GLY A 91 5.94 -25.28 5.27
N PRO A 92 4.92 -24.69 4.63
CA PRO A 92 5.10 -23.48 3.84
C PRO A 92 5.50 -22.27 4.69
N THR A 93 6.12 -21.32 4.04
CA THR A 93 6.42 -20.00 4.60
C THR A 93 5.42 -18.98 4.05
N VAL A 94 4.65 -18.37 4.92
CA VAL A 94 3.66 -17.35 4.55
C VAL A 94 4.05 -16.00 5.16
N LEU A 95 4.10 -14.97 4.32
CA LEU A 95 4.31 -13.59 4.74
C LEU A 95 2.97 -12.86 4.76
N VAL A 96 2.68 -12.17 5.86
CA VAL A 96 1.53 -11.26 6.00
C VAL A 96 2.06 -9.86 6.26
N ARG A 97 1.66 -8.88 5.46
CA ARG A 97 2.16 -7.51 5.53
C ARG A 97 1.09 -6.53 6.00
N THR A 98 1.49 -5.58 6.79
CA THR A 98 0.83 -4.28 7.02
C THR A 98 1.80 -3.15 6.70
N ASP A 99 1.28 -2.01 6.31
CA ASP A 99 1.94 -0.71 6.30
C ASP A 99 1.79 0.00 7.65
N MET A 100 2.58 1.05 7.92
CA MET A 100 2.60 1.68 9.25
C MET A 100 2.60 3.20 9.25
N ASP A 101 2.90 3.84 8.12
CA ASP A 101 3.03 5.28 8.02
C ASP A 101 1.70 6.02 7.85
N ALA A 102 1.73 7.32 8.01
CA ALA A 102 0.60 8.23 7.90
C ALA A 102 0.92 9.37 6.92
N LEU A 103 -0.12 10.12 6.57
CA LEU A 103 -0.08 11.17 5.56
C LEU A 103 0.04 12.58 6.15
N PRO A 104 0.63 13.54 5.41
CA PRO A 104 0.69 14.95 5.79
C PRO A 104 -0.67 15.65 5.57
N VAL A 105 -1.69 15.18 6.29
CA VAL A 105 -3.09 15.65 6.23
C VAL A 105 -3.52 16.14 7.61
N GLU A 106 -4.10 17.34 7.69
CA GLU A 106 -4.72 17.85 8.91
C GLU A 106 -6.12 17.26 9.07
N GLU A 107 -6.33 16.46 10.11
CA GLU A 107 -7.59 15.76 10.34
C GLU A 107 -8.75 16.72 10.66
N LYS A 108 -9.91 16.48 10.02
CA LYS A 108 -11.15 17.27 10.19
C LYS A 108 -12.37 16.39 10.46
N THR A 109 -12.16 15.17 10.94
CA THR A 109 -13.24 14.20 11.18
C THR A 109 -14.13 14.59 12.35
N GLY A 110 -13.59 15.30 13.36
CA GLY A 110 -14.29 15.62 14.60
C GLY A 110 -14.42 14.45 15.58
N LEU A 111 -13.69 13.36 15.36
CA LEU A 111 -13.67 12.21 16.26
C LEU A 111 -13.10 12.59 17.64
N PRO A 112 -13.57 11.99 18.75
CA PRO A 112 -13.03 12.26 20.09
C PRO A 112 -11.56 11.82 20.23
N TYR A 113 -11.08 10.97 19.34
CA TYR A 113 -9.70 10.50 19.26
C TYR A 113 -8.99 10.95 17.98
N ALA A 114 -9.49 12.01 17.33
CA ALA A 114 -8.86 12.60 16.15
C ALA A 114 -7.42 13.02 16.44
N SER A 115 -6.56 12.85 15.43
CA SER A 115 -5.17 13.29 15.49
C SER A 115 -5.07 14.82 15.66
N LYS A 116 -4.14 15.24 16.50
CA LYS A 116 -3.68 16.63 16.64
C LYS A 116 -2.17 16.73 16.42
N VAL A 117 -1.58 15.65 15.90
CA VAL A 117 -0.15 15.58 15.68
C VAL A 117 0.22 16.51 14.54
N ARG A 118 1.34 17.21 14.73
CA ARG A 118 2.02 17.95 13.68
C ARG A 118 3.42 17.40 13.50
N GLY A 119 3.86 17.33 12.26
CA GLY A 119 5.18 16.83 11.88
C GLY A 119 5.78 17.66 10.77
N LYS A 120 7.03 17.36 10.43
CA LYS A 120 7.67 17.92 9.26
C LYS A 120 7.66 16.90 8.14
N ASN A 121 7.12 17.33 6.97
CA ASN A 121 7.19 16.51 5.76
C ASN A 121 8.63 16.50 5.20
N GLN A 122 8.87 15.73 4.13
CA GLN A 122 10.19 15.65 3.48
C GLN A 122 10.69 17.01 2.94
N ALA A 123 9.80 17.94 2.60
CA ALA A 123 10.16 19.30 2.19
C ALA A 123 10.51 20.21 3.37
N GLY A 124 10.32 19.75 4.61
CA GLY A 124 10.58 20.52 5.85
C GLY A 124 9.42 21.40 6.30
N ASP A 125 8.25 21.30 5.63
CA ASP A 125 7.05 22.05 5.98
C ASP A 125 6.40 21.47 7.23
N ASP A 126 5.83 22.33 8.08
CA ASP A 126 5.03 21.94 9.23
C ASP A 126 3.62 21.59 8.80
N VAL A 127 3.23 20.32 8.96
CA VAL A 127 1.95 19.76 8.48
C VAL A 127 1.21 19.04 9.59
N GLY A 128 -0.14 18.97 9.49
CA GLY A 128 -0.92 18.03 10.27
C GLY A 128 -0.63 16.60 9.82
N VAL A 129 -0.77 15.62 10.71
CA VAL A 129 -0.52 14.20 10.39
C VAL A 129 -1.75 13.39 10.73
N MET A 130 -2.19 12.52 9.78
CA MET A 130 -3.38 11.70 9.93
C MET A 130 -3.19 10.35 9.23
N HIS A 131 -3.68 9.26 9.85
CA HIS A 131 -3.90 7.99 9.15
C HIS A 131 -5.09 8.10 8.18
N ALA A 132 -4.90 8.89 7.10
CA ALA A 132 -5.95 9.11 6.10
C ALA A 132 -6.04 7.99 5.06
N CYS A 133 -5.15 6.99 5.13
CA CYS A 133 -5.16 5.77 4.31
C CYS A 133 -5.51 4.50 5.12
N GLY A 134 -5.81 4.61 6.43
CA GLY A 134 -6.28 3.50 7.26
C GLY A 134 -5.20 2.53 7.74
N HIS A 135 -3.92 2.89 7.68
CA HIS A 135 -2.84 2.00 8.12
C HIS A 135 -2.89 1.64 9.61
N ASP A 136 -3.56 2.44 10.42
CA ASP A 136 -3.91 2.11 11.81
C ASP A 136 -4.91 0.94 11.93
N ILE A 137 -5.85 0.80 10.99
CA ILE A 137 -6.69 -0.40 10.82
C ILE A 137 -5.83 -1.60 10.43
N HIS A 138 -4.93 -1.40 9.47
CA HIS A 138 -4.06 -2.48 8.96
C HIS A 138 -3.13 -3.00 10.05
N MET A 139 -2.45 -2.13 10.80
CA MET A 139 -1.60 -2.49 11.94
C MET A 139 -2.38 -3.24 13.02
N SER A 140 -3.56 -2.73 13.40
CA SER A 140 -4.42 -3.36 14.40
C SER A 140 -4.88 -4.74 13.94
N THR A 141 -5.16 -4.90 12.65
CA THR A 141 -5.52 -6.18 12.04
C THR A 141 -4.34 -7.16 12.07
N LEU A 142 -3.12 -6.74 11.69
CA LEU A 142 -1.93 -7.61 11.74
C LEU A 142 -1.66 -8.12 13.16
N ILE A 143 -1.79 -7.23 14.17
CA ILE A 143 -1.64 -7.62 15.59
C ILE A 143 -2.66 -8.71 15.96
N GLY A 144 -3.93 -8.53 15.60
CA GLY A 144 -4.98 -9.50 15.85
C GLY A 144 -4.73 -10.84 15.15
N VAL A 145 -4.27 -10.80 13.90
CA VAL A 145 -3.87 -12.02 13.14
C VAL A 145 -2.73 -12.76 13.86
N GLY A 146 -1.71 -12.04 14.31
CA GLY A 146 -0.60 -12.62 15.07
C GLY A 146 -1.05 -13.27 16.37
N GLN A 147 -1.86 -12.58 17.15
CA GLN A 147 -2.42 -13.07 18.42
C GLN A 147 -3.29 -14.31 18.22
N THR A 148 -4.21 -14.27 17.25
CA THR A 148 -5.11 -15.39 16.94
C THR A 148 -4.34 -16.62 16.44
N LEU A 149 -3.39 -16.47 15.50
CA LEU A 149 -2.60 -17.59 14.97
C LEU A 149 -1.63 -18.17 16.02
N ALA A 150 -1.13 -17.36 16.95
CA ALA A 150 -0.33 -17.85 18.07
C ALA A 150 -1.14 -18.76 19.02
N GLN A 151 -2.44 -18.53 19.18
CA GLN A 151 -3.34 -19.39 19.95
C GLN A 151 -3.76 -20.65 19.17
N LEU A 152 -3.72 -20.61 17.84
CA LEU A 152 -4.13 -21.70 16.94
C LEU A 152 -2.95 -22.54 16.41
N LYS A 153 -1.83 -22.63 17.13
CA LYS A 153 -0.63 -23.39 16.69
C LYS A 153 -0.88 -24.86 16.37
N ASP A 154 -1.90 -25.47 16.96
CA ASP A 154 -2.31 -26.83 16.66
C ASP A 154 -2.99 -26.99 15.29
N LYS A 155 -3.41 -25.90 14.65
CA LYS A 155 -4.14 -25.87 13.37
C LYS A 155 -3.28 -25.65 12.14
N TRP A 156 -2.03 -25.19 12.30
CA TRP A 156 -1.16 -24.87 11.18
C TRP A 156 0.28 -25.38 11.39
N HIS A 157 1.08 -25.39 10.34
CA HIS A 157 2.51 -25.76 10.36
C HIS A 157 3.29 -24.94 9.33
N GLY A 158 4.61 -24.82 9.51
CA GLY A 158 5.48 -24.05 8.66
C GLY A 158 6.06 -22.81 9.36
N THR A 159 6.33 -21.75 8.60
CA THR A 159 6.89 -20.48 9.08
C THR A 159 5.94 -19.33 8.75
N LEU A 160 5.47 -18.61 9.77
CA LEU A 160 4.71 -17.39 9.62
C LEU A 160 5.62 -16.19 9.81
N ILE A 161 5.63 -15.27 8.82
CA ILE A 161 6.38 -14.02 8.83
C ILE A 161 5.37 -12.88 8.80
N LEU A 162 5.30 -12.09 9.87
CA LEU A 162 4.47 -10.88 9.94
C LEU A 162 5.39 -9.68 9.73
N VAL A 163 5.01 -8.81 8.80
CA VAL A 163 5.81 -7.64 8.38
C VAL A 163 5.02 -6.37 8.68
N GLY A 164 5.60 -5.51 9.52
CA GLY A 164 5.24 -4.10 9.62
C GLY A 164 6.15 -3.30 8.70
N GLN A 165 5.63 -2.87 7.56
CA GLN A 165 6.36 -2.14 6.55
C GLN A 165 6.26 -0.63 6.82
N PRO A 166 7.37 0.12 6.83
CA PRO A 166 7.36 1.59 6.88
C PRO A 166 7.14 2.17 5.49
N SER A 167 6.83 3.46 5.41
CA SER A 167 7.01 4.32 4.21
C SER A 167 6.34 3.79 2.93
N GLU A 168 5.10 3.32 3.06
CA GLU A 168 4.28 2.93 1.91
C GLU A 168 3.90 4.16 1.08
N GLU A 169 3.52 5.26 1.72
CA GLU A 169 3.04 6.49 1.09
C GLU A 169 4.14 7.23 0.28
N THR A 170 5.40 6.85 0.48
CA THR A 170 6.54 7.30 -0.33
C THR A 170 7.04 6.23 -1.30
N ILE A 171 6.38 5.06 -1.36
CA ILE A 171 6.65 3.97 -2.32
C ILE A 171 8.09 3.41 -2.22
N ASP A 172 8.74 3.54 -1.08
CA ASP A 172 10.13 3.11 -0.89
C ASP A 172 10.34 2.14 0.28
N GLY A 173 9.31 1.92 1.11
CA GLY A 173 9.41 1.10 2.31
C GLY A 173 9.63 -0.39 2.04
N ALA A 174 8.87 -0.99 1.12
CA ALA A 174 9.06 -2.38 0.74
C ALA A 174 10.44 -2.60 0.11
N LEU A 175 10.89 -1.66 -0.75
CA LEU A 175 12.22 -1.71 -1.34
C LEU A 175 13.30 -1.61 -0.26
N ALA A 176 13.16 -0.70 0.71
CA ALA A 176 14.10 -0.56 1.82
C ALA A 176 14.24 -1.86 2.60
N MET A 177 13.11 -2.57 2.89
CA MET A 177 13.15 -3.86 3.58
C MET A 177 13.84 -4.95 2.74
N LEU A 178 13.58 -5.01 1.44
CA LEU A 178 14.25 -5.95 0.53
C LEU A 178 15.75 -5.65 0.40
N ASN A 179 16.15 -4.38 0.37
CA ASN A 179 17.56 -3.93 0.35
C ASN A 179 18.32 -4.27 1.65
N ASP A 180 17.63 -4.56 2.75
CA ASP A 180 18.19 -5.04 4.02
C ASP A 180 18.15 -6.59 4.10
N ASP A 181 18.18 -7.25 2.95
CA ASP A 181 18.23 -8.72 2.83
C ASP A 181 17.04 -9.43 3.50
N LEU A 182 15.83 -8.88 3.44
CA LEU A 182 14.63 -9.43 4.10
C LEU A 182 14.50 -10.94 3.94
N TYR A 183 14.57 -11.44 2.72
CA TYR A 183 14.35 -12.86 2.45
C TYR A 183 15.55 -13.75 2.83
N ALA A 184 16.78 -13.24 2.76
CA ALA A 184 17.96 -13.96 3.21
C ALA A 184 18.00 -14.09 4.74
N ARG A 185 17.51 -13.09 5.46
CA ARG A 185 17.52 -13.04 6.94
C ARG A 185 16.37 -13.83 7.56
N PHE A 186 15.18 -13.74 6.99
CA PHE A 186 13.95 -14.25 7.63
C PHE A 186 13.31 -15.43 6.89
N GLY A 187 13.76 -15.71 5.67
CA GLY A 187 13.25 -16.75 4.80
C GLY A 187 12.44 -16.19 3.63
N ARG A 188 12.62 -16.79 2.45
CA ARG A 188 11.82 -16.46 1.27
C ARG A 188 10.44 -17.09 1.43
N PRO A 189 9.35 -16.33 1.34
CA PRO A 189 8.00 -16.88 1.47
C PRO A 189 7.57 -17.64 0.20
N ASP A 190 6.72 -18.65 0.41
CA ASP A 190 6.01 -19.35 -0.66
C ASP A 190 4.79 -18.52 -1.12
N TYR A 191 4.22 -17.71 -0.22
CA TYR A 191 3.09 -16.82 -0.45
C TYR A 191 3.25 -15.53 0.35
N ALA A 192 2.85 -14.39 -0.23
CA ALA A 192 2.75 -13.13 0.49
C ALA A 192 1.32 -12.57 0.36
N ILE A 193 0.71 -12.20 1.49
CA ILE A 193 -0.64 -11.67 1.52
C ILE A 193 -0.71 -10.36 2.31
N ALA A 194 -1.58 -9.47 1.87
CA ALA A 194 -1.88 -8.21 2.53
C ALA A 194 -3.37 -7.90 2.43
N LEU A 195 -3.83 -6.88 3.13
CA LEU A 195 -5.11 -6.24 2.92
C LEU A 195 -4.94 -4.73 2.85
N HIS A 196 -5.87 -4.07 2.19
CA HIS A 196 -6.00 -2.62 2.24
C HIS A 196 -7.47 -2.25 2.47
N ASP A 197 -7.74 -1.26 3.32
CA ASP A 197 -9.09 -0.78 3.52
C ASP A 197 -9.59 0.02 2.29
N ASP A 198 -10.89 -0.06 2.05
CA ASP A 198 -11.56 0.62 0.94
C ASP A 198 -12.59 1.62 1.50
N GLY A 199 -12.30 2.91 1.25
CA GLY A 199 -13.16 4.03 1.65
C GLY A 199 -14.50 4.13 0.89
N GLY A 200 -14.74 3.27 -0.10
CA GLY A 200 -16.02 3.14 -0.82
C GLY A 200 -16.82 1.90 -0.45
N LEU A 201 -16.20 0.95 0.29
CA LEU A 201 -16.79 -0.34 0.61
C LEU A 201 -17.29 -0.37 2.06
N GLU A 202 -18.47 -0.98 2.23
CA GLU A 202 -19.12 -1.17 3.54
C GLU A 202 -18.31 -2.12 4.44
N ALA A 203 -18.09 -1.71 5.70
CA ALA A 203 -17.42 -2.54 6.70
C ALA A 203 -18.15 -3.89 6.88
N GLY A 204 -17.37 -4.97 6.95
CA GLY A 204 -17.89 -6.34 6.92
C GLY A 204 -17.86 -6.98 5.53
N LYS A 205 -17.66 -6.19 4.48
CA LYS A 205 -17.46 -6.69 3.11
C LYS A 205 -15.99 -6.74 2.74
N VAL A 206 -15.67 -7.65 1.84
CA VAL A 206 -14.31 -7.88 1.36
C VAL A 206 -14.30 -8.15 -0.14
N GLY A 207 -13.20 -7.85 -0.79
CA GLY A 207 -13.02 -8.13 -2.20
C GLY A 207 -11.64 -8.66 -2.53
N VAL A 208 -11.50 -9.25 -3.70
CA VAL A 208 -10.22 -9.63 -4.27
C VAL A 208 -10.30 -9.61 -5.79
N VAL A 209 -9.35 -8.92 -6.40
CA VAL A 209 -9.13 -8.93 -7.85
C VAL A 209 -8.21 -10.09 -8.19
N SER A 210 -8.39 -10.71 -9.36
CA SER A 210 -7.47 -11.71 -9.93
C SER A 210 -6.65 -11.02 -11.03
N GLY A 211 -5.32 -11.10 -10.98
CA GLY A 211 -4.42 -10.38 -11.88
C GLY A 211 -4.00 -9.01 -11.36
N PRO A 212 -3.70 -8.04 -12.25
CA PRO A 212 -3.31 -6.69 -11.84
C PRO A 212 -4.41 -6.04 -11.00
N THR A 213 -4.07 -5.62 -9.77
CA THR A 213 -5.03 -5.00 -8.86
C THR A 213 -4.77 -3.50 -8.69
N LEU A 214 -3.52 -3.09 -8.46
CA LEU A 214 -3.12 -1.68 -8.40
C LEU A 214 -2.01 -1.41 -9.42
N ALA A 215 -1.99 -0.18 -9.96
CA ALA A 215 -1.09 0.17 -11.04
C ALA A 215 0.35 0.36 -10.58
N ALA A 216 1.29 0.01 -11.46
CA ALA A 216 2.64 0.53 -11.38
C ALA A 216 2.62 2.06 -11.47
N GLY A 217 3.50 2.73 -10.73
CA GLY A 217 3.59 4.19 -10.71
C GLY A 217 5.00 4.71 -10.81
N ASN A 218 5.21 5.72 -11.67
CA ASN A 218 6.45 6.48 -11.71
C ASN A 218 6.18 7.98 -11.66
N THR A 219 7.07 8.68 -10.98
CA THR A 219 7.22 10.12 -11.08
C THR A 219 8.32 10.44 -12.11
N VAL A 220 8.05 11.36 -13.03
CA VAL A 220 9.00 11.76 -14.07
C VAL A 220 9.13 13.28 -14.08
N ASP A 221 10.36 13.74 -13.91
CA ASP A 221 10.71 15.15 -14.06
C ASP A 221 11.29 15.41 -15.44
N VAL A 222 10.79 16.44 -16.09
CA VAL A 222 11.28 16.90 -17.41
C VAL A 222 11.71 18.36 -17.31
N VAL A 223 12.98 18.60 -17.60
CA VAL A 223 13.50 19.95 -17.77
C VAL A 223 13.65 20.21 -19.26
N MET A 224 12.71 20.96 -19.84
CA MET A 224 12.79 21.43 -21.22
C MET A 224 13.75 22.62 -21.27
N ARG A 225 14.94 22.43 -21.83
CA ARG A 225 15.97 23.46 -21.89
C ARG A 225 15.94 24.16 -23.24
N GLY A 226 16.11 25.47 -23.20
CA GLY A 226 16.14 26.32 -24.37
C GLY A 226 17.31 27.29 -24.37
N VAL A 227 17.20 28.37 -25.13
CA VAL A 227 18.15 29.48 -25.15
C VAL A 227 17.36 30.76 -24.89
N GLY A 228 17.61 31.38 -23.75
CA GLY A 228 16.92 32.58 -23.32
C GLY A 228 17.28 33.81 -24.17
N SER A 229 16.33 34.78 -24.23
CA SER A 229 16.52 36.06 -24.97
C SER A 229 15.55 37.10 -24.47
N HIS A 230 15.67 38.33 -25.00
CA HIS A 230 14.67 39.36 -24.85
C HIS A 230 13.38 38.97 -25.59
N GLY A 231 12.22 39.09 -24.96
CA GLY A 231 10.93 38.66 -25.52
C GLY A 231 10.53 39.33 -26.84
N ALA A 232 11.14 40.48 -27.19
CA ALA A 232 10.98 41.13 -28.49
C ALA A 232 11.96 40.66 -29.57
N HIS A 233 12.87 39.75 -29.23
CA HIS A 233 13.90 39.19 -30.13
C HIS A 233 13.88 37.65 -30.10
N PRO A 234 12.72 37.02 -30.43
CA PRO A 234 12.58 35.56 -30.37
C PRO A 234 13.48 34.82 -31.37
N GLU A 235 13.89 35.47 -32.45
CA GLU A 235 14.83 34.92 -33.45
C GLU A 235 16.19 34.56 -32.86
N ASN A 236 16.55 35.13 -31.72
CA ASN A 236 17.82 34.86 -31.00
C ASN A 236 17.66 33.80 -29.90
N SER A 237 16.52 33.14 -29.85
CA SER A 237 16.17 32.19 -28.79
C SER A 237 15.87 30.79 -29.28
N LYS A 238 15.75 29.87 -28.33
CA LYS A 238 15.02 28.61 -28.42
C LYS A 238 14.07 28.59 -27.24
N ASP A 239 12.80 28.91 -27.48
CA ASP A 239 11.85 29.21 -26.43
C ASP A 239 11.38 27.94 -25.70
N PRO A 240 11.79 27.68 -24.45
CA PRO A 240 11.42 26.50 -23.73
C PRO A 240 9.95 26.48 -23.28
N VAL A 241 9.27 27.64 -23.22
CA VAL A 241 7.84 27.70 -22.89
C VAL A 241 7.01 27.15 -24.06
N VAL A 242 7.36 27.52 -25.30
CA VAL A 242 6.72 26.97 -26.50
C VAL A 242 6.97 25.47 -26.61
N MET A 243 8.22 25.04 -26.45
CA MET A 243 8.58 23.62 -26.49
C MET A 243 7.88 22.80 -25.41
N ALA A 244 7.72 23.34 -24.19
CA ALA A 244 7.00 22.68 -23.11
C ALA A 244 5.50 22.53 -23.44
N ALA A 245 4.88 23.55 -24.06
CA ALA A 245 3.50 23.46 -24.51
C ALA A 245 3.32 22.38 -25.63
N GLU A 246 4.24 22.34 -26.61
CA GLU A 246 4.28 21.29 -27.62
C GLU A 246 4.42 19.90 -26.99
N PHE A 247 5.29 19.76 -25.98
CA PHE A 247 5.52 18.51 -25.26
C PHE A 247 4.26 18.05 -24.52
N VAL A 248 3.59 18.93 -23.76
CA VAL A 248 2.34 18.60 -23.04
C VAL A 248 1.29 18.07 -24.01
N MET A 249 1.15 18.67 -25.20
CA MET A 249 0.22 18.20 -26.22
C MET A 249 0.67 16.89 -26.86
N ALA A 250 1.94 16.75 -27.17
CA ALA A 250 2.48 15.57 -27.86
C ALA A 250 2.39 14.29 -27.00
N ILE A 251 2.70 14.35 -25.69
CA ILE A 251 2.67 13.17 -24.81
C ILE A 251 1.26 12.60 -24.65
N GLN A 252 0.18 13.38 -24.89
CA GLN A 252 -1.17 12.83 -24.89
C GLN A 252 -1.35 11.75 -25.97
N THR A 253 -0.55 11.79 -27.03
CA THR A 253 -0.60 10.79 -28.12
C THR A 253 0.06 9.47 -27.71
N ILE A 254 0.86 9.42 -26.66
CA ILE A 254 1.46 8.16 -26.17
C ILE A 254 0.32 7.20 -25.81
N VAL A 255 -0.55 7.58 -24.88
CA VAL A 255 -1.68 6.73 -24.47
C VAL A 255 -2.68 6.54 -25.61
N SER A 256 -3.02 7.62 -26.33
CA SER A 256 -4.12 7.57 -27.30
C SER A 256 -3.74 6.94 -28.64
N ARG A 257 -2.44 6.81 -29.00
CA ARG A 257 -1.98 6.37 -30.33
C ARG A 257 -0.83 5.35 -30.33
N GLN A 258 -0.15 5.15 -29.20
CA GLN A 258 1.05 4.29 -29.16
C GLN A 258 0.87 3.09 -28.20
N ILE A 259 -0.10 3.17 -27.26
CA ILE A 259 -0.47 2.07 -26.38
C ILE A 259 -1.73 1.39 -26.91
N ALA A 260 -1.78 0.07 -26.80
CA ALA A 260 -2.96 -0.71 -27.17
C ALA A 260 -4.19 -0.27 -26.37
N PRO A 261 -5.37 -0.05 -26.98
CA PRO A 261 -6.56 0.43 -26.27
C PRO A 261 -7.03 -0.47 -25.12
N GLN A 262 -6.65 -1.74 -25.12
CA GLN A 262 -6.95 -2.70 -24.05
C GLN A 262 -5.95 -2.64 -22.90
N SER A 263 -4.86 -1.88 -23.01
CA SER A 263 -3.84 -1.72 -21.98
C SER A 263 -4.04 -0.39 -21.27
N PRO A 264 -4.73 -0.35 -20.11
CA PRO A 264 -4.98 0.90 -19.40
C PRO A 264 -3.67 1.57 -18.99
N ALA A 265 -3.54 2.86 -19.29
CA ALA A 265 -2.38 3.67 -18.95
C ALA A 265 -2.77 5.12 -18.70
N VAL A 266 -2.01 5.80 -17.83
CA VAL A 266 -2.19 7.22 -17.52
C VAL A 266 -0.84 7.93 -17.66
N VAL A 267 -0.85 9.09 -18.34
CA VAL A 267 0.25 10.05 -18.36
C VAL A 267 -0.35 11.43 -18.05
N THR A 268 -0.02 11.97 -16.89
CA THR A 268 -0.52 13.28 -16.47
C THR A 268 0.62 14.23 -16.18
N VAL A 269 0.59 15.44 -16.74
CA VAL A 269 1.46 16.54 -16.33
C VAL A 269 0.81 17.23 -15.14
N GLY A 270 1.39 17.05 -13.95
CA GLY A 270 0.87 17.57 -12.69
C GLY A 270 1.24 19.04 -12.46
N TYR A 271 2.38 19.47 -12.95
CA TYR A 271 2.80 20.87 -12.88
C TYR A 271 3.68 21.27 -14.07
N ILE A 272 3.72 22.57 -14.33
CA ILE A 272 4.60 23.24 -15.29
C ILE A 272 5.07 24.55 -14.68
N HIS A 273 6.38 24.71 -14.53
CA HIS A 273 6.99 25.90 -13.95
C HIS A 273 8.05 26.48 -14.90
N GLY A 274 7.90 27.72 -15.27
CA GLY A 274 8.87 28.40 -16.14
C GLY A 274 8.54 29.86 -16.40
N GLY A 275 9.55 30.61 -16.81
CA GLY A 275 9.46 32.02 -17.01
C GLY A 275 9.61 32.84 -15.71
N THR A 276 10.08 34.09 -15.85
CA THR A 276 10.29 35.03 -14.73
C THR A 276 9.60 36.37 -14.94
N LYS A 277 9.51 36.80 -16.19
CA LYS A 277 8.93 38.10 -16.55
C LYS A 277 8.38 38.05 -17.97
N HIS A 278 7.29 38.78 -18.21
CA HIS A 278 6.55 38.78 -19.50
C HIS A 278 7.36 39.14 -20.74
N ASN A 279 8.50 39.82 -20.58
CA ASN A 279 9.38 40.24 -21.68
C ASN A 279 10.73 39.51 -21.71
N ILE A 280 10.83 38.35 -21.05
CA ILE A 280 12.04 37.51 -21.02
C ILE A 280 11.66 36.10 -21.49
N ILE A 281 12.36 35.57 -22.49
CA ILE A 281 12.37 34.15 -22.81
C ILE A 281 13.34 33.48 -21.85
N SER A 282 12.88 32.53 -21.07
CA SER A 282 13.69 31.81 -20.06
C SER A 282 14.62 30.78 -20.70
N ASP A 283 15.58 30.28 -19.92
CA ASP A 283 16.49 29.21 -20.36
C ASP A 283 15.90 27.80 -20.19
N GLU A 284 14.90 27.63 -19.33
CA GLU A 284 14.30 26.33 -19.06
C GLU A 284 12.85 26.43 -18.55
N VAL A 285 12.12 25.32 -18.74
CA VAL A 285 10.81 25.05 -18.10
C VAL A 285 10.87 23.68 -17.47
N ARG A 286 10.37 23.55 -16.25
CA ARG A 286 10.32 22.29 -15.49
C ARG A 286 8.88 21.77 -15.45
N MET A 287 8.74 20.47 -15.64
CA MET A 287 7.45 19.78 -15.61
C MET A 287 7.57 18.50 -14.78
N GLY A 288 6.58 18.22 -13.95
CA GLY A 288 6.46 16.96 -13.24
C GLY A 288 5.28 16.15 -13.76
N LEU A 289 5.52 14.87 -13.99
CA LEU A 289 4.55 13.96 -14.56
C LEU A 289 4.35 12.76 -13.63
N THR A 290 3.12 12.21 -13.65
CA THR A 290 2.85 10.87 -13.13
C THR A 290 2.49 9.93 -14.27
N VAL A 291 3.04 8.71 -14.21
CA VAL A 291 2.81 7.63 -15.16
C VAL A 291 2.24 6.43 -14.42
N ARG A 292 1.16 5.83 -14.96
CA ARG A 292 0.50 4.65 -14.38
C ARG A 292 0.22 3.62 -15.47
N SER A 293 0.39 2.32 -15.14
CA SER A 293 -0.02 1.22 -16.02
C SER A 293 -0.19 -0.08 -15.22
N PHE A 294 -0.92 -1.04 -15.80
CA PHE A 294 -1.04 -2.39 -15.24
C PHE A 294 -0.10 -3.41 -15.89
N ASP A 295 0.87 -2.94 -16.69
CA ASP A 295 1.79 -3.79 -17.45
C ASP A 295 3.18 -3.16 -17.47
N ASP A 296 4.19 -3.89 -17.02
CA ASP A 296 5.57 -3.42 -16.93
C ASP A 296 6.19 -3.10 -18.31
N ALA A 297 5.78 -3.81 -19.37
CA ALA A 297 6.27 -3.52 -20.72
C ALA A 297 5.67 -2.22 -21.24
N VAL A 298 4.37 -2.00 -21.00
CA VAL A 298 3.69 -0.73 -21.31
C VAL A 298 4.33 0.42 -20.54
N GLN A 299 4.64 0.23 -19.26
CA GLN A 299 5.30 1.23 -18.42
C GLN A 299 6.67 1.63 -19.01
N LYS A 300 7.50 0.65 -19.31
CA LYS A 300 8.83 0.87 -19.94
C LYS A 300 8.70 1.61 -21.27
N GLN A 301 7.71 1.24 -22.08
CA GLN A 301 7.43 1.92 -23.36
C GLN A 301 7.07 3.38 -23.12
N ILE A 302 6.13 3.69 -22.18
CA ILE A 302 5.70 5.07 -21.90
C ILE A 302 6.90 5.93 -21.49
N LEU A 303 7.73 5.45 -20.57
CA LEU A 303 8.91 6.17 -20.10
C LEU A 303 9.90 6.47 -21.24
N ALA A 304 10.12 5.49 -22.13
CA ALA A 304 10.96 5.69 -23.34
C ALA A 304 10.34 6.70 -24.30
N ASP A 305 9.01 6.66 -24.48
CA ASP A 305 8.28 7.56 -25.38
C ASP A 305 8.25 9.00 -24.87
N ILE A 306 8.14 9.21 -23.55
CA ILE A 306 8.27 10.53 -22.91
C ILE A 306 9.64 11.13 -23.25
N LYS A 307 10.71 10.39 -23.03
CA LYS A 307 12.09 10.84 -23.31
C LYS A 307 12.26 11.15 -24.80
N ARG A 308 11.89 10.22 -25.68
CA ARG A 308 11.96 10.39 -27.15
C ARG A 308 11.18 11.62 -27.62
N THR A 309 10.00 11.87 -27.04
CA THR A 309 9.16 13.02 -27.41
C THR A 309 9.81 14.33 -27.01
N ALA A 310 10.35 14.42 -25.77
CA ALA A 310 11.07 15.61 -25.31
C ALA A 310 12.28 15.92 -26.20
N GLU A 311 13.12 14.91 -26.49
CA GLU A 311 14.29 15.05 -27.36
C GLU A 311 13.89 15.43 -28.80
N GLY A 312 12.84 14.80 -29.36
CA GLY A 312 12.33 15.10 -30.69
C GLY A 312 11.86 16.55 -30.87
N ILE A 313 11.16 17.08 -29.89
CA ILE A 313 10.71 18.49 -29.88
C ILE A 313 11.91 19.44 -29.82
N ALA A 314 12.89 19.16 -28.96
CA ALA A 314 14.10 19.97 -28.86
C ALA A 314 14.88 19.99 -30.21
N ILE A 315 15.01 18.85 -30.86
CA ILE A 315 15.65 18.73 -32.19
C ILE A 315 14.87 19.55 -33.23
N ALA A 316 13.54 19.39 -33.28
CA ALA A 316 12.69 20.11 -34.22
C ALA A 316 12.78 21.65 -34.05
N ASN A 317 12.95 22.11 -32.83
CA ASN A 317 13.13 23.55 -32.50
C ASN A 317 14.60 24.03 -32.63
N GLY A 318 15.53 23.15 -33.04
CA GLY A 318 16.93 23.49 -33.30
C GLY A 318 17.67 23.85 -31.98
N VAL A 319 17.37 23.17 -30.90
CA VAL A 319 18.08 23.30 -29.61
C VAL A 319 19.52 22.77 -29.77
N PRO A 320 20.53 23.49 -29.25
CA PRO A 320 21.92 22.99 -29.25
C PRO A 320 22.07 21.66 -28.49
N THR A 321 22.98 20.80 -28.90
CA THR A 321 23.16 19.45 -28.35
C THR A 321 23.52 19.44 -26.86
N ASP A 322 24.21 20.47 -26.37
CA ASP A 322 24.53 20.68 -24.94
C ASP A 322 23.36 21.18 -24.10
N ARG A 323 22.24 21.52 -24.76
CA ARG A 323 21.00 22.04 -24.15
C ARG A 323 19.81 21.08 -24.34
N MET A 324 20.05 19.83 -24.70
CA MET A 324 18.96 18.84 -24.83
C MET A 324 18.18 18.68 -23.52
N PRO A 325 16.89 18.35 -23.58
CA PRO A 325 16.06 18.12 -22.39
C PRO A 325 16.67 17.10 -21.43
N ILE A 326 16.42 17.29 -20.14
CA ILE A 326 16.75 16.31 -19.11
C ILE A 326 15.44 15.64 -18.70
N VAL A 327 15.37 14.32 -18.81
CA VAL A 327 14.26 13.51 -18.35
C VAL A 327 14.77 12.58 -17.25
N THR A 328 14.27 12.77 -16.04
CA THR A 328 14.65 11.98 -14.86
C THR A 328 13.43 11.20 -14.40
N VAL A 329 13.58 9.89 -14.27
CA VAL A 329 12.58 9.03 -13.61
C VAL A 329 13.01 8.89 -12.16
N ALA A 330 12.11 9.22 -11.23
CA ALA A 330 12.40 9.06 -9.82
C ALA A 330 12.68 7.58 -9.50
N PRO A 331 13.64 7.28 -8.60
CA PRO A 331 13.95 5.90 -8.20
C PRO A 331 12.79 5.24 -7.47
N GLU A 332 11.96 6.01 -6.77
CA GLU A 332 10.76 5.55 -6.10
C GLU A 332 9.70 5.21 -7.16
N ALA A 333 9.55 3.93 -7.43
CA ALA A 333 8.60 3.42 -8.40
C ALA A 333 7.81 2.26 -7.79
N ALA A 334 6.48 2.32 -7.84
CA ALA A 334 5.66 1.15 -7.54
C ALA A 334 5.72 0.18 -8.73
N LEU A 335 5.90 -1.10 -8.44
CA LEU A 335 5.58 -2.17 -9.38
C LEU A 335 4.07 -2.39 -9.43
N VAL A 336 3.59 -3.08 -10.46
CA VAL A 336 2.19 -3.53 -10.47
C VAL A 336 1.93 -4.40 -9.25
N THR A 337 0.94 -4.04 -8.42
CA THR A 337 0.44 -4.96 -7.41
C THR A 337 -0.40 -6.01 -8.12
N TYR A 338 0.14 -7.23 -8.16
CA TYR A 338 -0.40 -8.33 -8.96
C TYR A 338 -0.87 -9.46 -8.07
N ASN A 339 -2.16 -9.69 -8.03
CA ASN A 339 -2.72 -10.85 -7.34
C ASN A 339 -2.57 -12.08 -8.25
N ASN A 340 -1.79 -13.06 -7.79
CA ASN A 340 -1.67 -14.33 -8.52
C ASN A 340 -3.05 -14.96 -8.73
N PRO A 341 -3.47 -15.26 -9.98
CA PRO A 341 -4.85 -15.69 -10.26
C PRO A 341 -5.27 -16.96 -9.53
N GLU A 342 -4.41 -17.97 -9.49
CA GLU A 342 -4.72 -19.24 -8.82
C GLU A 342 -4.86 -19.04 -7.32
N LEU A 343 -3.97 -18.26 -6.70
CA LEU A 343 -4.02 -17.92 -5.29
C LEU A 343 -5.23 -17.05 -4.96
N ALA A 344 -5.53 -16.05 -5.78
CA ALA A 344 -6.69 -15.17 -5.58
C ALA A 344 -8.01 -15.95 -5.65
N ASP A 345 -8.17 -16.87 -6.59
CA ASP A 345 -9.37 -17.71 -6.71
C ASP A 345 -9.48 -18.70 -5.55
N ARG A 346 -8.37 -19.31 -5.12
CA ARG A 346 -8.30 -20.16 -3.92
C ARG A 346 -8.75 -19.40 -2.68
N LEU A 347 -8.16 -18.22 -2.43
CA LEU A 347 -8.45 -17.42 -1.25
C LEU A 347 -9.83 -16.77 -1.32
N ARG A 348 -10.37 -16.45 -2.50
CA ARG A 348 -11.78 -16.02 -2.64
C ARG A 348 -12.74 -17.08 -2.10
N ALA A 349 -12.49 -18.37 -2.35
CA ALA A 349 -13.31 -19.43 -1.77
C ALA A 349 -13.22 -19.48 -0.24
N VAL A 350 -12.06 -19.15 0.32
CA VAL A 350 -11.86 -18.99 1.77
C VAL A 350 -12.66 -17.80 2.31
N LEU A 351 -12.61 -16.65 1.63
CA LEU A 351 -13.43 -15.47 2.01
C LEU A 351 -14.91 -15.81 2.07
N VAL A 352 -15.44 -16.50 1.03
CA VAL A 352 -16.85 -16.91 0.99
C VAL A 352 -17.23 -17.81 2.18
N LYS A 353 -16.36 -18.74 2.57
CA LYS A 353 -16.59 -19.59 3.75
C LYS A 353 -16.53 -18.81 5.06
N THR A 354 -15.70 -17.76 5.14
CA THR A 354 -15.44 -17.02 6.36
C THR A 354 -16.49 -15.96 6.65
N VAL A 355 -16.86 -15.15 5.65
CA VAL A 355 -17.76 -14.01 5.82
C VAL A 355 -19.12 -14.20 5.11
N GLY A 356 -19.30 -15.27 4.35
CA GLY A 356 -20.50 -15.52 3.54
C GLY A 356 -20.43 -14.87 2.16
N ALA A 357 -21.11 -15.49 1.19
CA ALA A 357 -21.07 -15.08 -0.22
C ALA A 357 -21.56 -13.64 -0.45
N ASP A 358 -22.55 -13.18 0.28
CA ASP A 358 -23.12 -11.83 0.16
C ASP A 358 -22.16 -10.72 0.63
N ASN A 359 -21.13 -11.08 1.39
CA ASN A 359 -20.10 -10.17 1.89
C ASN A 359 -18.81 -10.20 1.06
N VAL A 360 -18.72 -11.08 0.05
CA VAL A 360 -17.60 -11.10 -0.89
C VAL A 360 -18.00 -10.37 -2.17
N VAL A 361 -17.44 -9.17 -2.36
CA VAL A 361 -17.79 -8.32 -3.50
C VAL A 361 -16.85 -8.55 -4.69
N LYS A 362 -17.32 -8.17 -5.87
CA LYS A 362 -16.48 -8.11 -7.07
C LYS A 362 -15.72 -6.78 -7.07
N SER A 363 -14.46 -6.83 -6.68
CA SER A 363 -13.54 -5.70 -6.80
C SER A 363 -13.10 -5.45 -8.24
N ARG A 364 -12.52 -4.26 -8.46
CA ARG A 364 -11.95 -3.84 -9.74
C ARG A 364 -10.54 -3.33 -9.50
N SER A 365 -9.70 -3.47 -10.53
CA SER A 365 -8.38 -2.83 -10.53
C SER A 365 -8.50 -1.31 -10.48
N ASP A 366 -7.58 -0.66 -9.79
CA ASP A 366 -7.52 0.80 -9.66
C ASP A 366 -6.15 1.33 -10.10
N MET A 367 -6.12 2.58 -10.58
CA MET A 367 -4.90 3.27 -11.04
C MET A 367 -4.08 3.88 -9.90
N VAL A 368 -4.46 3.69 -8.64
CA VAL A 368 -3.61 4.01 -7.49
C VAL A 368 -2.40 3.06 -7.45
N SER A 369 -1.35 3.45 -6.75
CA SER A 369 -0.14 2.65 -6.61
C SER A 369 0.09 2.24 -5.16
N GLU A 370 0.76 1.11 -5.00
CA GLU A 370 1.09 0.47 -3.74
C GLU A 370 2.41 -0.29 -3.92
N ASP A 371 3.28 -0.31 -2.91
CA ASP A 371 4.58 -0.95 -3.00
C ASP A 371 4.61 -2.42 -2.52
N PHE A 372 3.50 -2.95 -1.98
CA PHE A 372 3.36 -4.38 -1.62
C PHE A 372 3.72 -5.32 -2.77
N GLY A 373 3.46 -4.92 -4.02
CA GLY A 373 3.82 -5.70 -5.21
C GLY A 373 5.30 -6.11 -5.27
N ARG A 374 6.18 -5.35 -4.62
CA ARG A 374 7.63 -5.64 -4.55
C ARG A 374 7.95 -6.91 -3.77
N PHE A 375 7.12 -7.31 -2.79
CA PHE A 375 7.31 -8.59 -2.08
C PHE A 375 7.13 -9.81 -2.99
N GLY A 376 6.46 -9.64 -4.14
CA GLY A 376 6.37 -10.67 -5.19
C GLY A 376 7.65 -10.82 -6.00
N LEU A 377 8.60 -9.89 -5.88
CA LEU A 377 9.79 -9.73 -6.70
C LEU A 377 9.47 -9.47 -8.19
N ASP A 378 10.48 -9.06 -8.95
CA ASP A 378 10.34 -8.83 -10.39
C ASP A 378 9.84 -10.10 -11.10
N GLY A 379 8.82 -9.94 -11.96
CA GLY A 379 8.22 -11.06 -12.68
C GLY A 379 7.34 -11.96 -11.82
N HIS A 380 6.84 -11.46 -10.67
CA HIS A 380 5.88 -12.14 -9.78
C HIS A 380 6.34 -13.55 -9.33
N GLN A 381 7.62 -13.65 -8.97
CA GLN A 381 8.26 -14.92 -8.59
C GLN A 381 7.70 -15.53 -7.30
N ILE A 382 7.06 -14.71 -6.45
CA ILE A 382 6.35 -15.13 -5.24
C ILE A 382 4.89 -14.79 -5.47
N PRO A 383 3.96 -15.76 -5.38
CA PRO A 383 2.53 -15.49 -5.45
C PRO A 383 2.08 -14.52 -4.37
N THR A 384 1.51 -13.39 -4.78
CA THR A 384 0.98 -12.36 -3.89
C THR A 384 -0.52 -12.25 -4.02
N VAL A 385 -1.21 -11.87 -2.92
CA VAL A 385 -2.61 -11.43 -2.93
C VAL A 385 -2.79 -10.29 -1.95
N MET A 386 -3.40 -9.21 -2.41
CA MET A 386 -3.93 -8.13 -1.59
C MET A 386 -5.46 -8.14 -1.66
N PHE A 387 -6.11 -8.08 -0.49
CA PHE A 387 -7.57 -8.03 -0.36
C PHE A 387 -8.04 -6.60 -0.18
N ASP A 388 -9.22 -6.27 -0.71
CA ASP A 388 -9.94 -5.06 -0.37
C ASP A 388 -10.79 -5.31 0.88
N LEU A 389 -10.66 -4.47 1.89
CA LEU A 389 -11.38 -4.55 3.15
C LEU A 389 -12.33 -3.37 3.30
N GLY A 390 -13.63 -3.61 3.38
CA GLY A 390 -14.61 -2.56 3.59
C GLY A 390 -14.39 -1.83 4.92
N ALA A 391 -14.30 -0.50 4.85
CA ALA A 391 -14.00 0.34 6.01
C ALA A 391 -15.13 1.28 6.42
N VAL A 392 -16.15 1.49 5.56
CA VAL A 392 -17.18 2.49 5.78
C VAL A 392 -18.37 1.93 6.55
N ALA A 393 -18.84 2.67 7.56
CA ALA A 393 -20.05 2.31 8.30
C ALA A 393 -21.25 2.12 7.35
N PRO A 394 -22.04 1.01 7.50
CA PRO A 394 -23.15 0.69 6.59
C PRO A 394 -24.14 1.82 6.40
N GLU A 395 -24.43 2.57 7.46
CA GLU A 395 -25.39 3.70 7.44
C GLU A 395 -24.89 4.84 6.53
N ARG A 396 -23.59 5.11 6.53
CA ARG A 396 -22.98 6.13 5.67
C ARG A 396 -22.99 5.73 4.19
N VAL A 397 -22.77 4.43 3.92
CA VAL A 397 -22.87 3.88 2.55
C VAL A 397 -24.30 3.99 2.05
N ALA A 398 -25.29 3.64 2.89
CA ALA A 398 -26.71 3.74 2.55
C ALA A 398 -27.14 5.20 2.31
N GLU A 399 -26.71 6.15 3.17
CA GLU A 399 -26.96 7.57 3.02
C GLU A 399 -26.41 8.11 1.69
N SER A 400 -25.15 7.79 1.39
CA SER A 400 -24.52 8.23 0.14
C SER A 400 -25.23 7.69 -1.10
N LYS A 401 -25.61 6.42 -1.10
CA LYS A 401 -26.36 5.79 -2.19
C LYS A 401 -27.77 6.38 -2.38
N ALA A 402 -28.38 6.89 -1.31
CA ALA A 402 -29.67 7.58 -1.35
C ALA A 402 -29.58 9.03 -1.84
N GLY A 403 -28.42 9.49 -2.31
CA GLY A 403 -28.20 10.86 -2.80
C GLY A 403 -27.82 11.83 -1.68
N GLY A 404 -27.42 11.34 -0.52
CA GLY A 404 -26.86 12.13 0.58
C GLY A 404 -25.41 12.57 0.31
N LYS A 405 -24.67 12.88 1.39
CA LYS A 405 -23.27 13.29 1.26
C LYS A 405 -22.42 12.19 0.63
N PRO A 406 -21.54 12.50 -0.33
CA PRO A 406 -20.60 11.52 -0.87
C PRO A 406 -19.66 11.01 0.22
N LEU A 407 -19.21 9.76 0.07
CA LEU A 407 -18.22 9.20 0.98
C LEU A 407 -16.87 9.92 0.77
N PRO A 408 -16.16 10.30 1.84
CA PRO A 408 -14.78 10.75 1.73
C PRO A 408 -13.91 9.61 1.19
N SER A 409 -13.08 9.91 0.18
CA SER A 409 -12.07 8.99 -0.30
C SER A 409 -10.96 8.79 0.74
N LEU A 410 -10.15 7.76 0.58
CA LEU A 410 -8.82 7.70 1.18
C LEU A 410 -8.04 8.99 0.87
N HIS A 411 -7.07 9.34 1.71
CA HIS A 411 -6.29 10.59 1.71
C HIS A 411 -7.13 11.86 1.98
N SER A 412 -8.41 11.72 2.30
CA SER A 412 -9.27 12.84 2.70
C SER A 412 -9.11 13.15 4.20
N ALA A 413 -9.05 14.44 4.55
CA ALA A 413 -9.11 14.91 5.94
C ALA A 413 -10.40 14.48 6.70
N LEU A 414 -11.40 13.97 5.97
CA LEU A 414 -12.69 13.51 6.49
C LEU A 414 -12.86 11.99 6.46
N PHE A 415 -11.81 11.23 6.08
CA PHE A 415 -11.88 9.78 6.08
C PHE A 415 -12.06 9.23 7.49
N VAL A 416 -13.08 8.40 7.68
CA VAL A 416 -13.42 7.79 8.99
C VAL A 416 -13.80 6.33 8.77
N PRO A 417 -12.93 5.39 9.07
CA PRO A 417 -13.28 3.98 9.06
C PRO A 417 -14.23 3.64 10.22
N ALA A 418 -14.97 2.54 10.08
CA ALA A 418 -15.73 1.92 11.17
C ALA A 418 -14.83 0.86 11.86
N PRO A 419 -14.08 1.19 12.93
CA PRO A 419 -12.95 0.37 13.34
C PRO A 419 -13.35 -1.03 13.79
N GLU A 420 -14.39 -1.17 14.58
CA GLU A 420 -14.77 -2.47 15.15
C GLU A 420 -15.14 -3.52 14.09
N PRO A 421 -16.11 -3.29 13.17
CA PRO A 421 -16.44 -4.26 12.14
C PRO A 421 -15.32 -4.45 11.10
N THR A 422 -14.54 -3.41 10.82
CA THR A 422 -13.43 -3.48 9.85
C THR A 422 -12.29 -4.34 10.39
N ILE A 423 -11.78 -4.06 11.59
CA ILE A 423 -10.72 -4.84 12.24
C ILE A 423 -11.18 -6.29 12.43
N ARG A 424 -12.41 -6.50 12.93
CA ARG A 424 -12.95 -7.84 13.10
C ARG A 424 -12.92 -8.64 11.80
N THR A 425 -13.40 -8.05 10.72
CA THR A 425 -13.44 -8.71 9.41
C THR A 425 -12.03 -8.97 8.88
N GLY A 426 -11.13 -7.98 8.97
CA GLY A 426 -9.74 -8.11 8.57
C GLY A 426 -9.03 -9.26 9.28
N VAL A 427 -9.14 -9.36 10.62
CA VAL A 427 -8.52 -10.44 11.40
C VAL A 427 -9.12 -11.81 11.00
N LEU A 428 -10.44 -11.89 10.83
CA LEU A 428 -11.10 -13.15 10.42
C LEU A 428 -10.60 -13.65 9.08
N ILE A 429 -10.60 -12.79 8.06
CA ILE A 429 -10.25 -13.21 6.69
C ILE A 429 -8.76 -13.53 6.55
N MET A 430 -7.88 -12.71 7.16
CA MET A 430 -6.44 -12.93 7.08
C MET A 430 -6.04 -14.19 7.86
N THR A 431 -6.61 -14.43 9.04
CA THR A 431 -6.39 -15.67 9.80
C THR A 431 -6.86 -16.89 9.00
N ALA A 432 -8.05 -16.82 8.39
CA ALA A 432 -8.57 -17.92 7.58
C ALA A 432 -7.70 -18.19 6.33
N ALA A 433 -7.20 -17.12 5.68
CA ALA A 433 -6.29 -17.23 4.54
C ALA A 433 -4.96 -17.92 4.94
N VAL A 434 -4.35 -17.51 6.05
CA VAL A 434 -3.14 -18.16 6.56
C VAL A 434 -3.38 -19.62 6.91
N LEU A 435 -4.50 -19.94 7.57
CA LEU A 435 -4.84 -21.31 7.91
C LEU A 435 -5.13 -22.18 6.67
N ASP A 436 -5.66 -21.61 5.59
CA ASP A 436 -5.84 -22.34 4.32
C ASP A 436 -4.48 -22.64 3.66
N LEU A 437 -3.53 -21.70 3.74
CA LEU A 437 -2.19 -21.86 3.16
C LEU A 437 -1.27 -22.76 3.99
N MET A 438 -1.44 -22.80 5.30
CA MET A 438 -0.54 -23.47 6.26
C MET A 438 -1.24 -24.59 7.07
N GLY A 439 -2.52 -24.84 6.83
CA GLY A 439 -3.32 -25.80 7.59
C GLY A 439 -2.80 -27.23 7.50
N LYS A 440 -3.08 -28.00 8.57
CA LYS A 440 -2.78 -29.44 8.69
C LYS A 440 -3.82 -30.27 7.99
#